data_21df4cdbd5b63b94eb4da55bc138de28
#
_entry.id   21df4cdbd5b63b94eb4da55bc138de28
#
_cell.length_a   1.000
_cell.length_b   1.000
_cell.length_c   1.000
_cell.angle_alpha   90.00
_cell.angle_beta   90.00
_cell.angle_gamma   90.00
#
_symmetry.space_group_name_H-M   'P 1'
#
loop_
_entity.id
_entity.type
_entity.pdbx_description
1 polymer ?
#
loop_
_entity_poly.entity_id
_entity_poly.type
_entity_poly.pdbx_seq_one_letter_code
_entity_poly.pdbx_strand_id
1 'polypeptide(L)'
;MRVDFGRIALRFLNKASVAAVAGTLAAGSANAGEQIFDELRFGLSTSVQSGHSREDGVFPEITALFDPFGYESSVGWQQQLLHPRVHLGTSIGTSGEASQFFTGFTWTVNFNEKLFAEAGFGGVIHTGDLEGDDDGPELGCRVLFHEYAGAGYRFTPHWNVMAQIAHSSHANLCDGPNDGMTRAGLQVGYKF
;
A
#
# COMPACT_ATOMS: atom_id res chain seq x y z
N MET A 1 21.26 11.21 -45.35
CA MET A 1 21.25 10.27 -44.21
C MET A 1 21.46 11.11 -42.93
N ARG A 2 20.36 11.53 -42.28
CA ARG A 2 20.41 12.33 -41.04
C ARG A 2 20.18 11.36 -39.89
N VAL A 3 21.16 11.18 -39.06
CA VAL A 3 21.08 10.37 -37.86
C VAL A 3 20.54 11.27 -36.73
N ASP A 4 19.37 10.91 -36.20
CA ASP A 4 18.67 11.65 -35.16
C ASP A 4 19.19 11.21 -33.77
N PHE A 5 20.14 11.99 -33.21
CA PHE A 5 20.80 11.74 -31.93
C PHE A 5 19.94 12.10 -30.70
N GLY A 6 18.70 12.60 -30.90
CA GLY A 6 17.88 13.16 -29.80
C GLY A 6 17.07 12.14 -28.99
N ARG A 7 16.94 10.88 -29.43
CA ARG A 7 16.04 9.91 -28.78
C ARG A 7 16.70 8.89 -27.85
N ILE A 8 18.03 8.87 -27.77
CA ILE A 8 18.76 7.88 -26.95
C ILE A 8 19.03 8.40 -25.52
N ALA A 9 19.06 9.71 -25.30
CA ALA A 9 19.40 10.28 -24.01
C ALA A 9 18.29 10.25 -22.93
N LEU A 10 17.01 10.08 -23.34
CA LEU A 10 15.86 10.13 -22.40
C LEU A 10 15.51 8.77 -21.77
N ARG A 11 16.09 7.66 -22.25
CA ARG A 11 15.78 6.31 -21.73
C ARG A 11 16.67 5.84 -20.56
N PHE A 12 17.73 6.56 -20.22
CA PHE A 12 18.64 6.17 -19.17
C PHE A 12 18.45 6.89 -17.84
N LEU A 13 17.62 7.93 -17.77
CA LEU A 13 17.39 8.72 -16.54
C LEU A 13 16.27 8.17 -15.64
N ASN A 14 15.49 7.18 -16.09
CA ASN A 14 14.34 6.68 -15.33
C ASN A 14 14.60 5.43 -14.46
N LYS A 15 15.84 4.92 -14.41
CA LYS A 15 16.14 3.70 -13.63
C LYS A 15 16.99 3.92 -12.37
N ALA A 16 17.45 5.14 -12.11
CA ALA A 16 18.38 5.39 -11.00
C ALA A 16 17.77 6.10 -9.78
N SER A 17 16.51 6.55 -9.83
CA SER A 17 15.95 7.42 -8.78
C SER A 17 15.14 6.73 -7.68
N VAL A 18 14.87 5.42 -7.78
CA VAL A 18 14.03 4.69 -6.80
C VAL A 18 14.86 4.11 -5.64
N ALA A 19 16.17 3.96 -5.79
CA ALA A 19 17.01 3.35 -4.77
C ALA A 19 17.46 4.29 -3.63
N ALA A 20 17.26 5.61 -3.75
CA ALA A 20 17.84 6.58 -2.81
C ALA A 20 16.91 6.98 -1.65
N VAL A 21 15.62 6.64 -1.68
CA VAL A 21 14.66 7.06 -0.62
C VAL A 21 14.61 6.09 0.56
N ALA A 22 15.02 4.84 0.40
CA ALA A 22 15.02 3.84 1.47
C ALA A 22 16.17 3.99 2.49
N GLY A 23 17.20 4.77 2.19
CA GLY A 23 18.42 4.82 3.00
C GLY A 23 18.48 5.89 4.09
N THR A 24 17.59 6.87 4.08
CA THR A 24 17.67 8.03 4.99
C THR A 24 16.65 8.03 6.14
N LEU A 25 15.73 7.08 6.17
CA LEU A 25 14.73 6.96 7.26
C LEU A 25 15.24 6.18 8.50
N ALA A 26 16.40 5.54 8.41
CA ALA A 26 16.94 4.69 9.49
C ALA A 26 17.91 5.39 10.48
N ALA A 27 18.14 6.69 10.35
CA ALA A 27 19.06 7.44 11.22
C ALA A 27 18.36 8.53 12.05
N GLY A 28 17.17 8.21 12.57
CA GLY A 28 16.50 9.04 13.59
C GLY A 28 16.96 8.62 14.98
N SER A 29 17.73 9.49 15.62
CA SER A 29 18.29 9.37 16.97
C SER A 29 17.27 8.84 18.00
N ALA A 30 17.71 7.82 18.75
CA ALA A 30 17.09 7.35 19.98
C ALA A 30 17.06 8.46 21.04
N ASN A 31 16.02 9.26 21.04
CA ASN A 31 15.56 9.99 22.20
C ASN A 31 14.25 9.33 22.64
N ALA A 32 14.11 9.09 23.94
CA ALA A 32 12.91 8.54 24.57
C ALA A 32 11.73 9.54 24.54
N GLY A 33 11.34 9.93 23.33
CA GLY A 33 10.06 10.46 22.95
C GLY A 33 9.36 9.37 22.18
N GLU A 34 8.07 9.20 22.36
CA GLU A 34 7.24 8.19 21.71
C GLU A 34 7.67 7.95 20.26
N GLN A 35 8.07 6.72 19.98
CA GLN A 35 8.54 6.35 18.64
C GLN A 35 7.32 6.27 17.73
N ILE A 36 7.09 7.34 16.96
CA ILE A 36 5.93 7.45 16.06
C ILE A 36 6.00 6.41 14.94
N PHE A 37 7.21 6.06 14.45
CA PHE A 37 7.38 5.02 13.44
C PHE A 37 7.28 3.65 14.11
N ASP A 38 6.18 2.95 13.80
CA ASP A 38 5.79 1.74 14.51
C ASP A 38 6.22 0.46 13.77
N GLU A 39 5.94 0.37 12.46
CA GLU A 39 6.12 -0.88 11.72
C GLU A 39 6.45 -0.63 10.25
N LEU A 40 7.30 -1.47 9.67
CA LEU A 40 7.57 -1.52 8.24
C LEU A 40 7.19 -2.90 7.69
N ARG A 41 6.43 -2.93 6.59
CA ARG A 41 5.97 -4.15 5.93
C ARG A 41 6.47 -4.22 4.49
N PHE A 42 6.81 -5.43 4.08
CA PHE A 42 7.08 -5.80 2.70
C PHE A 42 6.12 -6.90 2.29
N GLY A 43 5.52 -6.76 1.11
CA GLY A 43 4.51 -7.69 0.64
C GLY A 43 4.56 -7.95 -0.86
N LEU A 44 3.79 -8.94 -1.24
CA LEU A 44 3.46 -9.27 -2.62
C LEU A 44 1.97 -9.52 -2.70
N SER A 45 1.32 -8.92 -3.68
CA SER A 45 -0.09 -9.16 -4.00
C SER A 45 -0.30 -9.50 -5.47
N THR A 46 -1.47 -9.99 -5.80
CA THR A 46 -1.94 -10.26 -7.15
C THR A 46 -3.41 -9.88 -7.26
N SER A 47 -3.86 -9.56 -8.46
CA SER A 47 -5.28 -9.30 -8.72
C SER A 47 -6.11 -10.54 -8.47
N VAL A 48 -7.26 -10.37 -7.81
CA VAL A 48 -8.28 -11.42 -7.61
C VAL A 48 -9.54 -11.16 -8.43
N GLN A 49 -9.51 -10.15 -9.30
CA GLN A 49 -10.55 -9.86 -10.26
C GLN A 49 -10.50 -10.83 -11.45
N SER A 50 -11.54 -10.83 -12.25
CA SER A 50 -11.68 -11.69 -13.44
C SER A 50 -12.14 -10.87 -14.64
N GLY A 51 -11.97 -11.44 -15.84
CA GLY A 51 -12.34 -10.76 -17.09
C GLY A 51 -11.37 -9.61 -17.43
N HIS A 52 -11.87 -8.58 -18.11
CA HIS A 52 -11.08 -7.43 -18.55
C HIS A 52 -10.52 -6.59 -17.39
N SER A 53 -11.19 -6.56 -16.24
CA SER A 53 -10.75 -5.80 -15.05
C SER A 53 -9.65 -6.51 -14.26
N ARG A 54 -9.13 -7.64 -14.72
CA ARG A 54 -8.04 -8.35 -14.07
C ARG A 54 -6.72 -7.74 -14.45
N GLU A 55 -5.93 -7.38 -13.45
CA GLU A 55 -4.55 -6.99 -13.62
C GLU A 55 -3.63 -8.22 -13.63
N ASP A 56 -2.61 -8.23 -14.48
CA ASP A 56 -1.67 -9.33 -14.62
C ASP A 56 -0.42 -9.16 -13.74
N GLY A 57 0.20 -10.29 -13.39
CA GLY A 57 1.46 -10.34 -12.66
C GLY A 57 1.34 -10.21 -11.16
N VAL A 58 2.40 -9.72 -10.56
CA VAL A 58 2.53 -9.53 -9.11
C VAL A 58 2.86 -8.08 -8.79
N PHE A 59 2.45 -7.64 -7.61
CA PHE A 59 2.60 -6.27 -7.14
C PHE A 59 3.43 -6.27 -5.85
N PRO A 60 4.75 -6.01 -5.93
CA PRO A 60 5.55 -5.74 -4.74
C PRO A 60 5.02 -4.53 -3.99
N GLU A 61 4.92 -4.66 -2.67
CA GLU A 61 4.36 -3.65 -1.79
C GLU A 61 5.34 -3.29 -0.66
N ILE A 62 5.35 -2.02 -0.28
CA ILE A 62 5.99 -1.53 0.93
C ILE A 62 4.97 -0.66 1.65
N THR A 63 4.77 -0.92 2.95
CA THR A 63 3.87 -0.13 3.80
C THR A 63 4.58 0.23 5.11
N ALA A 64 4.61 1.51 5.44
CA ALA A 64 5.05 2.03 6.72
C ALA A 64 3.82 2.37 7.58
N LEU A 65 3.85 2.00 8.86
CA LEU A 65 2.83 2.36 9.83
C LEU A 65 3.44 3.27 10.90
N PHE A 66 2.64 4.25 11.29
CA PHE A 66 2.98 5.26 12.30
C PHE A 66 1.92 5.26 13.38
N ASP A 67 2.33 5.37 14.64
CA ASP A 67 1.43 5.45 15.81
C ASP A 67 1.44 6.85 16.46
N PRO A 68 0.89 7.88 15.82
CA PRO A 68 0.87 9.23 16.38
C PRO A 68 -0.19 9.42 17.46
N PHE A 69 -1.10 8.47 17.64
CA PHE A 69 -2.25 8.58 18.55
C PHE A 69 -2.15 7.65 19.76
N GLY A 70 -1.06 6.89 19.90
CA GLY A 70 -0.85 6.01 21.03
C GLY A 70 -1.72 4.75 21.01
N TYR A 71 -1.85 4.11 19.83
CA TYR A 71 -2.52 2.82 19.68
C TYR A 71 -1.96 1.77 20.67
N GLU A 72 -0.63 1.70 20.81
CA GLU A 72 0.07 0.76 21.68
C GLU A 72 -0.29 0.91 23.17
N SER A 73 -0.61 2.13 23.60
CA SER A 73 -1.04 2.42 24.98
C SER A 73 -2.54 2.25 25.18
N SER A 74 -3.31 1.99 24.10
CA SER A 74 -4.76 1.89 24.13
C SER A 74 -5.22 0.58 24.75
N VAL A 75 -6.07 0.66 25.79
CA VAL A 75 -6.63 -0.49 26.48
C VAL A 75 -8.09 -0.67 26.10
N GLY A 76 -8.39 -1.82 25.48
CA GLY A 76 -9.73 -2.18 25.06
C GLY A 76 -10.09 -1.68 23.66
N TRP A 77 -11.03 -2.38 23.03
CA TRP A 77 -11.38 -2.18 21.63
C TRP A 77 -11.91 -0.78 21.29
N GLN A 78 -12.60 -0.13 22.23
CA GLN A 78 -13.15 1.22 22.03
C GLN A 78 -12.02 2.25 21.91
N GLN A 79 -10.98 2.15 22.72
CA GLN A 79 -9.83 3.04 22.61
C GLN A 79 -9.02 2.75 21.36
N GLN A 80 -8.86 1.48 20.99
CA GLN A 80 -8.19 1.10 19.74
C GLN A 80 -8.88 1.66 18.49
N LEU A 81 -10.22 1.75 18.49
CA LEU A 81 -10.98 2.41 17.42
C LEU A 81 -10.73 3.92 17.34
N LEU A 82 -10.50 4.58 18.48
CA LEU A 82 -10.26 6.03 18.54
C LEU A 82 -8.80 6.41 18.27
N HIS A 83 -7.87 5.44 18.32
CA HIS A 83 -6.44 5.64 18.12
C HIS A 83 -5.93 4.78 16.95
N PRO A 84 -6.35 5.05 15.70
CA PRO A 84 -5.84 4.33 14.55
C PRO A 84 -4.37 4.67 14.32
N ARG A 85 -3.62 3.72 13.76
CA ARG A 85 -2.31 4.01 13.17
C ARG A 85 -2.48 4.69 11.82
N VAL A 86 -1.52 5.50 11.40
CA VAL A 86 -1.45 6.03 10.03
C VAL A 86 -0.63 5.09 9.17
N HIS A 87 -1.12 4.72 7.99
CA HIS A 87 -0.33 3.99 7.02
C HIS A 87 0.05 4.85 5.81
N LEU A 88 1.21 4.55 5.25
CA LEU A 88 1.72 5.11 4.00
C LEU A 88 2.36 3.97 3.21
N GLY A 89 1.99 3.79 1.96
CA GLY A 89 2.53 2.67 1.19
C GLY A 89 2.51 2.86 -0.31
N THR A 90 3.15 1.92 -0.97
CA THR A 90 3.16 1.82 -2.42
C THR A 90 3.05 0.36 -2.85
N SER A 91 2.39 0.14 -3.99
CA SER A 91 2.29 -1.14 -4.68
C SER A 91 2.69 -0.91 -6.14
N ILE A 92 3.66 -1.67 -6.63
CA ILE A 92 4.28 -1.45 -7.95
C ILE A 92 3.79 -2.51 -8.93
N GLY A 93 3.19 -2.06 -10.03
CA GLY A 93 2.83 -2.93 -11.16
C GLY A 93 4.08 -3.39 -11.91
N THR A 94 4.31 -4.71 -11.96
CA THR A 94 5.52 -5.28 -12.60
C THR A 94 5.32 -5.62 -14.07
N SER A 95 4.07 -5.78 -14.52
CA SER A 95 3.71 -6.22 -15.88
C SER A 95 3.10 -5.11 -16.75
N GLY A 96 3.39 -3.84 -16.43
CA GLY A 96 2.79 -2.69 -17.10
C GLY A 96 1.51 -2.19 -16.42
N GLU A 97 1.02 -2.91 -15.45
CA GLU A 97 -0.19 -2.63 -14.68
C GLU A 97 -0.07 -1.42 -13.74
N ALA A 98 -1.19 -1.01 -13.16
CA ALA A 98 -1.28 0.15 -12.30
C ALA A 98 -0.38 0.05 -11.06
N SER A 99 0.51 1.02 -10.90
CA SER A 99 1.18 1.26 -9.62
C SER A 99 0.33 2.18 -8.75
N GLN A 100 0.40 1.99 -7.44
CA GLN A 100 -0.38 2.71 -6.45
C GLN A 100 0.53 3.35 -5.40
N PHE A 101 0.16 4.56 -4.96
CA PHE A 101 0.67 5.20 -3.76
C PHE A 101 -0.51 5.56 -2.87
N PHE A 102 -0.57 4.99 -1.67
CA PHE A 102 -1.71 5.06 -0.80
C PHE A 102 -1.36 5.53 0.61
N THR A 103 -2.32 6.16 1.27
CA THR A 103 -2.22 6.58 2.66
C THR A 103 -3.59 6.58 3.32
N GLY A 104 -3.62 6.41 4.63
CA GLY A 104 -4.87 6.39 5.40
C GLY A 104 -4.68 5.96 6.84
N PHE A 105 -5.75 5.45 7.41
CA PHE A 105 -5.79 4.97 8.79
C PHE A 105 -5.95 3.46 8.84
N THR A 106 -5.31 2.85 9.82
CA THR A 106 -5.34 1.41 10.11
C THR A 106 -5.85 1.16 11.50
N TRP A 107 -6.87 0.35 11.62
CA TRP A 107 -7.39 -0.16 12.88
C TRP A 107 -6.97 -1.61 13.05
N THR A 108 -6.41 -1.93 14.22
CA THR A 108 -5.96 -3.29 14.55
C THR A 108 -6.75 -3.81 15.74
N VAL A 109 -7.25 -5.04 15.63
CA VAL A 109 -7.89 -5.77 16.72
C VAL A 109 -7.03 -6.98 17.08
N ASN A 110 -6.58 -7.05 18.33
CA ASN A 110 -5.79 -8.16 18.84
C ASN A 110 -6.73 -9.20 19.49
N PHE A 111 -6.76 -10.42 18.94
CA PHE A 111 -7.49 -11.54 19.55
C PHE A 111 -6.71 -12.16 20.71
N ASN A 112 -5.39 -12.18 20.58
CA ASN A 112 -4.44 -12.57 21.61
C ASN A 112 -3.06 -11.99 21.28
N GLU A 113 -2.02 -12.36 22.01
CA GLU A 113 -0.64 -11.87 21.79
C GLU A 113 -0.13 -12.15 20.35
N LYS A 114 -0.62 -13.21 19.71
CA LYS A 114 -0.14 -13.67 18.41
C LYS A 114 -1.06 -13.34 17.25
N LEU A 115 -2.39 -13.46 17.44
CA LEU A 115 -3.37 -13.31 16.37
C LEU A 115 -3.97 -11.90 16.39
N PHE A 116 -4.01 -11.28 15.22
CA PHE A 116 -4.64 -9.98 15.02
C PHE A 116 -5.41 -9.92 13.69
N ALA A 117 -6.34 -9.00 13.60
CA ALA A 117 -6.95 -8.57 12.35
C ALA A 117 -6.79 -7.07 12.18
N GLU A 118 -6.76 -6.62 10.94
CA GLU A 118 -6.66 -5.21 10.59
C GLU A 118 -7.69 -4.84 9.54
N ALA A 119 -8.11 -3.58 9.60
CA ALA A 119 -8.82 -2.92 8.52
C ALA A 119 -8.19 -1.54 8.31
N GLY A 120 -8.05 -1.13 7.06
CA GLY A 120 -7.56 0.19 6.68
C GLY A 120 -8.52 0.89 5.75
N PHE A 121 -8.51 2.22 5.83
CA PHE A 121 -9.27 3.08 4.94
C PHE A 121 -8.51 4.39 4.68
N GLY A 122 -8.49 4.83 3.41
CA GLY A 122 -7.80 6.04 3.01
C GLY A 122 -7.98 6.37 1.55
N GLY A 123 -6.96 6.98 0.97
CA GLY A 123 -6.91 7.35 -0.44
C GLY A 123 -5.68 6.81 -1.14
N VAL A 124 -5.80 6.67 -2.45
CA VAL A 124 -4.74 6.21 -3.34
C VAL A 124 -4.69 7.06 -4.60
N ILE A 125 -3.48 7.35 -5.08
CA ILE A 125 -3.21 7.79 -6.45
C ILE A 125 -2.57 6.64 -7.21
N HIS A 126 -2.91 6.48 -8.49
CA HIS A 126 -2.46 5.37 -9.30
C HIS A 126 -2.01 5.81 -10.70
N THR A 127 -1.31 4.91 -11.40
CA THR A 127 -0.82 5.13 -12.77
C THR A 127 -1.67 4.43 -13.84
N GLY A 128 -2.66 3.64 -13.44
CA GLY A 128 -3.53 2.88 -14.35
C GLY A 128 -4.42 3.75 -15.21
N ASP A 129 -5.05 3.16 -16.18
CA ASP A 129 -5.86 3.85 -17.18
C ASP A 129 -7.17 4.37 -16.60
N LEU A 130 -7.62 5.51 -17.14
CA LEU A 130 -8.87 6.12 -16.69
C LEU A 130 -10.03 5.64 -17.56
N GLU A 131 -9.81 5.54 -18.87
CA GLU A 131 -10.80 5.14 -19.87
C GLU A 131 -10.11 4.58 -21.12
N GLY A 132 -10.74 3.66 -21.82
CA GLY A 132 -10.40 3.31 -23.19
C GLY A 132 -9.24 2.34 -23.38
N ASP A 133 -8.93 1.52 -22.38
CA ASP A 133 -8.03 0.38 -22.53
C ASP A 133 -8.81 -0.95 -22.48
N ASP A 134 -8.50 -1.84 -23.42
CA ASP A 134 -9.11 -3.19 -23.48
C ASP A 134 -8.41 -4.18 -22.53
N ASP A 135 -7.22 -3.81 -22.00
CA ASP A 135 -6.37 -4.66 -21.15
C ASP A 135 -6.22 -4.03 -19.73
N GLY A 136 -7.08 -4.43 -18.80
CA GLY A 136 -7.01 -3.99 -17.41
C GLY A 136 -8.21 -3.16 -16.94
N PRO A 137 -8.25 -2.77 -15.64
CA PRO A 137 -9.38 -2.02 -15.10
C PRO A 137 -9.37 -0.56 -15.54
N GLU A 138 -10.52 -0.08 -16.00
CA GLU A 138 -10.78 1.32 -16.26
C GLU A 138 -11.22 2.02 -14.96
N LEU A 139 -10.50 3.04 -14.54
CA LEU A 139 -10.57 3.56 -13.17
C LEU A 139 -11.25 4.94 -13.05
N GLY A 140 -11.56 5.59 -14.17
CA GLY A 140 -12.30 6.85 -14.27
C GLY A 140 -11.66 8.06 -13.60
N CYS A 141 -11.03 7.89 -12.46
CA CYS A 141 -10.38 8.93 -11.67
C CYS A 141 -8.95 8.59 -11.31
N ARG A 142 -8.08 9.60 -11.19
CA ARG A 142 -6.69 9.44 -10.75
C ARG A 142 -6.54 9.26 -9.24
N VAL A 143 -7.52 9.68 -8.47
CA VAL A 143 -7.59 9.54 -7.01
C VAL A 143 -8.78 8.66 -6.67
N LEU A 144 -8.52 7.58 -5.91
CA LEU A 144 -9.53 6.63 -5.49
C LEU A 144 -9.55 6.51 -3.96
N PHE A 145 -10.63 5.97 -3.40
CA PHE A 145 -10.59 5.39 -2.06
C PHE A 145 -9.73 4.14 -2.08
N HIS A 146 -9.12 3.85 -0.95
CA HIS A 146 -8.34 2.64 -0.72
C HIS A 146 -8.75 2.03 0.61
N GLU A 147 -9.25 0.82 0.57
CA GLU A 147 -9.59 0.04 1.74
C GLU A 147 -8.92 -1.33 1.71
N TYR A 148 -8.58 -1.84 2.89
CA TYR A 148 -8.10 -3.20 3.02
C TYR A 148 -8.58 -3.86 4.30
N ALA A 149 -8.60 -5.18 4.29
CA ALA A 149 -8.78 -6.02 5.47
C ALA A 149 -7.77 -7.15 5.46
N GLY A 150 -7.29 -7.54 6.63
CA GLY A 150 -6.30 -8.60 6.76
C GLY A 150 -6.34 -9.28 8.10
N ALA A 151 -5.72 -10.45 8.16
CA ALA A 151 -5.49 -11.19 9.39
C ALA A 151 -4.04 -11.65 9.44
N GLY A 152 -3.43 -11.55 10.62
CA GLY A 152 -2.01 -11.79 10.79
C GLY A 152 -1.65 -12.59 12.03
N TYR A 153 -0.41 -13.05 12.02
CA TYR A 153 0.21 -13.82 13.09
C TYR A 153 1.58 -13.25 13.46
N ARG A 154 1.79 -12.96 14.75
CA ARG A 154 3.08 -12.53 15.30
C ARG A 154 3.85 -13.75 15.76
N PHE A 155 4.99 -14.03 15.16
CA PHE A 155 5.87 -15.12 15.61
C PHE A 155 6.89 -14.66 16.66
N THR A 156 7.19 -13.36 16.69
CA THR A 156 7.97 -12.72 17.74
C THR A 156 7.35 -11.36 18.09
N PRO A 157 7.81 -10.65 19.14
CA PRO A 157 7.37 -9.29 19.40
C PRO A 157 7.58 -8.31 18.22
N HIS A 158 8.61 -8.57 17.38
CA HIS A 158 8.98 -7.70 16.27
C HIS A 158 8.50 -8.19 14.90
N TRP A 159 8.31 -9.50 14.70
CA TRP A 159 8.01 -10.05 13.37
C TRP A 159 6.59 -10.60 13.28
N ASN A 160 5.93 -10.26 12.20
CA ASN A 160 4.61 -10.80 11.88
C ASN A 160 4.48 -11.11 10.39
N VAL A 161 3.45 -11.89 10.05
CA VAL A 161 2.96 -12.09 8.70
C VAL A 161 1.47 -11.79 8.68
N MET A 162 0.99 -11.19 7.59
CA MET A 162 -0.41 -10.88 7.38
C MET A 162 -0.85 -11.26 5.97
N ALA A 163 -1.98 -11.93 5.86
CA ALA A 163 -2.72 -12.06 4.61
C ALA A 163 -3.74 -10.91 4.54
N GLN A 164 -3.81 -10.26 3.38
CA GLN A 164 -4.73 -9.15 3.17
C GLN A 164 -5.44 -9.23 1.82
N ILE A 165 -6.58 -8.56 1.75
CA ILE A 165 -7.26 -8.16 0.53
C ILE A 165 -7.44 -6.65 0.57
N ALA A 166 -7.10 -5.97 -0.52
CA ALA A 166 -7.25 -4.54 -0.68
C ALA A 166 -8.12 -4.23 -1.90
N HIS A 167 -8.90 -3.17 -1.81
CA HIS A 167 -9.72 -2.66 -2.91
C HIS A 167 -9.50 -1.17 -3.07
N SER A 168 -9.55 -0.70 -4.33
CA SER A 168 -9.47 0.72 -4.67
C SER A 168 -10.50 1.07 -5.72
N SER A 169 -11.33 2.07 -5.46
CA SER A 169 -12.35 2.55 -6.40
C SER A 169 -12.77 3.98 -6.07
N HIS A 170 -13.43 4.68 -7.00
CA HIS A 170 -13.92 6.04 -6.74
C HIS A 170 -15.37 6.10 -6.21
N ALA A 171 -15.98 4.95 -5.90
CA ALA A 171 -17.32 4.85 -5.33
C ALA A 171 -18.39 5.67 -6.12
N ASN A 172 -18.23 5.77 -7.44
CA ASN A 172 -19.06 6.57 -8.35
C ASN A 172 -19.09 8.09 -8.04
N LEU A 173 -18.05 8.63 -7.42
CA LEU A 173 -17.91 10.06 -7.17
C LEU A 173 -17.30 10.83 -8.34
N CYS A 174 -16.77 10.12 -9.35
CA CYS A 174 -16.27 10.69 -10.59
C CYS A 174 -17.14 10.24 -11.75
N ASP A 175 -17.13 11.01 -12.83
CA ASP A 175 -17.65 10.56 -14.12
C ASP A 175 -16.69 9.52 -14.73
N GLY A 176 -17.24 8.57 -15.51
CA GLY A 176 -16.45 7.51 -16.15
C GLY A 176 -16.57 6.13 -15.50
N PRO A 177 -15.83 5.16 -16.01
CA PRO A 177 -15.87 3.77 -15.54
C PRO A 177 -15.30 3.64 -14.13
N ASN A 178 -15.71 2.59 -13.41
CA ASN A 178 -15.29 2.31 -12.04
C ASN A 178 -15.15 0.80 -11.81
N ASP A 179 -14.26 0.17 -12.56
CA ASP A 179 -13.97 -1.25 -12.42
C ASP A 179 -13.31 -1.57 -11.08
N GLY A 180 -12.57 -0.57 -10.55
CA GLY A 180 -11.78 -0.70 -9.34
C GLY A 180 -10.61 -1.66 -9.50
N MET A 181 -9.79 -1.75 -8.47
CA MET A 181 -8.67 -2.70 -8.37
C MET A 181 -8.81 -3.50 -7.10
N THR A 182 -8.86 -4.82 -7.19
CA THR A 182 -8.91 -5.70 -6.02
C THR A 182 -7.74 -6.67 -6.05
N ARG A 183 -6.88 -6.57 -5.03
CA ARG A 183 -5.66 -7.36 -4.92
C ARG A 183 -5.64 -8.10 -3.58
N ALA A 184 -5.17 -9.36 -3.59
CA ALA A 184 -4.94 -10.13 -2.39
C ALA A 184 -3.46 -10.52 -2.30
N GLY A 185 -2.91 -10.54 -1.09
CA GLY A 185 -1.49 -10.77 -0.91
C GLY A 185 -1.06 -11.14 0.50
N LEU A 186 0.24 -11.29 0.65
CA LEU A 186 0.91 -11.55 1.92
C LEU A 186 1.93 -10.45 2.20
N GLN A 187 2.00 -10.04 3.46
CA GLN A 187 3.00 -9.09 3.94
C GLN A 187 3.76 -9.69 5.12
N VAL A 188 5.05 -9.38 5.19
CA VAL A 188 5.90 -9.62 6.37
C VAL A 188 6.21 -8.26 6.98
N GLY A 189 5.95 -8.10 8.26
CA GLY A 189 6.14 -6.86 9.01
C GLY A 189 7.24 -6.98 10.05
N TYR A 190 8.00 -5.89 10.20
CA TYR A 190 8.91 -5.68 11.31
C TYR A 190 8.45 -4.48 12.14
N LYS A 191 8.14 -4.74 13.40
CA LYS A 191 7.76 -3.74 14.39
C LYS A 191 8.98 -3.31 15.19
N PHE A 192 9.15 -2.01 15.37
CA PHE A 192 10.30 -1.40 16.04
C PHE A 192 10.14 -1.31 17.55
#